data_b2f94f16d124656b79e9a5078d7738be
#
_entry.id   b2f94f16d124656b79e9a5078d7738be
#
_cell.length_a   1.000
_cell.length_b   1.000
_cell.length_c   1.000
_cell.angle_alpha   90.00
_cell.angle_beta   90.00
_cell.angle_gamma   90.00
#
_symmetry.space_group_name_H-M   'P 1'
#
loop_
_entity.id
_entity.type
_entity.pdbx_description
1 polymer ?
#
loop_
_entity_poly.entity_id
_entity_poly.type
_entity_poly.pdbx_seq_one_letter_code
_entity_poly.pdbx_strand_id
1 'polypeptide(L)' 'MIALAIETDNAAFAEESGTEVARMLRALADRLDGRDLLPGEAGNLLDINGNTVGHFTVA' A
#
# COMPACT_ATOMS: atom_id res chain seq x y z
N MET A 1 -15.34 -3.70 4.61
CA MET A 1 -14.05 -3.72 5.32
C MET A 1 -12.93 -3.66 4.30
N ILE A 2 -11.91 -2.86 4.55
CA ILE A 2 -10.70 -2.89 3.76
C ILE A 2 -9.59 -3.53 4.60
N ALA A 3 -8.85 -4.45 3.99
CA ALA A 3 -7.69 -5.09 4.61
C ALA A 3 -6.45 -4.72 3.84
N LEU A 4 -5.37 -4.45 4.55
CA LEU A 4 -4.12 -3.96 3.98
C LEU A 4 -2.95 -4.73 4.58
N ALA A 5 -2.02 -5.17 3.74
CA ALA A 5 -0.80 -5.83 4.18
C ALA A 5 0.39 -5.27 3.42
N ILE A 6 1.50 -5.03 4.12
CA ILE A 6 2.76 -4.55 3.54
C ILE A 6 3.88 -5.37 4.14
N GLU A 7 4.71 -5.98 3.28
CA GLU A 7 5.94 -6.66 3.69
C GLU A 7 7.07 -5.62 3.75
N THR A 8 7.77 -5.56 4.88
CA THR A 8 8.75 -4.49 5.13
C THR A 8 10.18 -5.02 5.23
N ASP A 9 10.47 -6.12 4.52
CA ASP A 9 11.75 -6.83 4.66
C ASP A 9 12.83 -6.42 3.67
N ASN A 10 12.46 -5.72 2.58
CA ASN A 10 13.43 -5.40 1.55
C ASN A 10 14.19 -4.10 1.83
N ALA A 11 15.13 -3.76 0.93
CA ALA A 11 16.04 -2.63 1.12
C ALA A 11 15.31 -1.28 1.24
N ALA A 12 14.13 -1.13 0.66
CA ALA A 12 13.37 0.12 0.75
C ALA A 12 12.96 0.44 2.19
N PHE A 13 12.93 -0.56 3.07
CA PHE A 13 12.52 -0.42 4.47
C PHE A 13 13.70 -0.58 5.44
N ALA A 14 14.94 -0.64 4.93
CA ALA A 14 16.13 -0.90 5.76
C ALA A 14 16.40 0.21 6.78
N GLU A 15 16.05 1.46 6.43
CA GLU A 15 16.18 2.62 7.33
C GLU A 15 14.86 3.38 7.32
N GLU A 16 14.42 3.82 8.50
CA GLU A 16 13.19 4.58 8.65
C GLU A 16 12.00 3.91 7.97
N SER A 17 11.79 2.64 8.28
CA SER A 17 10.72 1.84 7.65
C SER A 17 9.35 2.52 7.73
N GLY A 18 9.07 3.21 8.83
CA GLY A 18 7.82 3.95 8.99
C GLY A 18 7.66 5.08 7.98
N THR A 19 8.75 5.73 7.57
CA THR A 19 8.71 6.77 6.56
C THR A 19 8.31 6.21 5.20
N GLU A 20 8.86 5.05 4.83
CA GLU A 20 8.48 4.41 3.57
C GLU A 20 7.04 3.92 3.60
N VAL A 21 6.61 3.30 4.71
CA VAL A 21 5.21 2.88 4.86
C VAL A 21 4.28 4.09 4.76
N ALA A 22 4.62 5.20 5.42
CA ALA A 22 3.81 6.42 5.36
C ALA A 22 3.70 6.96 3.93
N ARG A 23 4.82 6.94 3.17
CA ARG A 23 4.80 7.34 1.76
C ARG A 23 3.84 6.47 0.95
N MET A 24 3.91 5.16 1.15
CA MET A 24 3.05 4.21 0.46
C MET A 24 1.57 4.42 0.79
N LEU A 25 1.27 4.68 2.07
CA LEU A 25 -0.11 4.92 2.49
C LEU A 25 -0.66 6.23 1.92
N ARG A 26 0.16 7.27 1.83
CA ARG A 26 -0.25 8.52 1.19
C ARG A 26 -0.52 8.32 -0.30
N ALA A 27 0.33 7.56 -0.99
CA ALA A 27 0.11 7.23 -2.39
C ALA A 27 -1.18 6.42 -2.58
N LEU A 28 -1.44 5.47 -1.69
CA LEU A 28 -2.67 4.70 -1.72
C LEU A 28 -3.89 5.61 -1.48
N ALA A 29 -3.80 6.51 -0.52
CA ALA A 29 -4.88 7.45 -0.22
C ALA A 29 -5.25 8.26 -1.47
N ASP A 30 -4.25 8.73 -2.22
CA ASP A 30 -4.50 9.49 -3.46
C ASP A 30 -5.19 8.63 -4.52
N ARG A 31 -4.85 7.35 -4.61
CA ARG A 31 -5.49 6.42 -5.56
C ARG A 31 -6.95 6.16 -5.23
N LEU A 32 -7.30 6.15 -3.95
CA LEU A 32 -8.65 5.81 -3.49
C LEU A 32 -9.57 7.02 -3.39
N ASP A 33 -9.00 8.22 -3.29
CA ASP A 33 -9.76 9.43 -3.08
C ASP A 33 -10.74 9.66 -4.23
N GLY A 34 -11.99 9.93 -3.89
CA GLY A 34 -13.05 10.18 -4.87
C GLY A 34 -13.68 8.91 -5.46
N ARG A 35 -13.23 7.72 -5.05
CA ARG A 35 -13.78 6.45 -5.55
C ARG A 35 -14.72 5.82 -4.54
N ASP A 36 -15.72 5.10 -5.04
CA ASP A 36 -16.52 4.19 -4.22
C ASP A 36 -15.83 2.82 -4.22
N LEU A 37 -15.52 2.30 -3.04
CA LEU A 37 -14.86 1.01 -2.91
C LEU A 37 -15.92 -0.09 -2.81
N LEU A 38 -15.93 -0.97 -3.81
CA LEU A 38 -16.90 -2.05 -3.89
C LEU A 38 -16.29 -3.38 -3.41
N PRO A 39 -17.09 -4.26 -2.79
CA PRO A 39 -16.60 -5.58 -2.41
C PRO A 39 -15.99 -6.31 -3.60
N GLY A 40 -14.84 -6.95 -3.39
CA GLY A 40 -14.10 -7.65 -4.44
C GLY A 40 -13.00 -6.83 -5.08
N GLU A 41 -12.94 -5.51 -4.82
CA GLU A 41 -11.82 -4.71 -5.33
C GLU A 41 -10.53 -5.06 -4.58
N ALA A 42 -9.42 -4.95 -5.31
CA ALA A 42 -8.08 -5.21 -4.76
C ALA A 42 -7.06 -4.38 -5.54
N GLY A 43 -5.90 -4.18 -4.94
CA GLY A 43 -4.82 -3.47 -5.61
C GLY A 43 -3.48 -3.79 -4.97
N ASN A 44 -2.41 -3.59 -5.74
CA ASN A 44 -1.05 -3.79 -5.27
C ASN A 44 -0.46 -2.51 -4.72
N LEU A 45 0.46 -2.67 -3.77
CA LEU A 45 1.22 -1.57 -3.19
C LEU A 45 2.68 -1.75 -3.56
N LEU A 46 3.29 -0.70 -4.07
CA LEU A 46 4.67 -0.72 -4.54
C LEU A 46 5.57 0.08 -3.60
N ASP A 47 6.79 -0.44 -3.37
CA ASP A 47 7.80 0.34 -2.68
C ASP A 47 8.39 1.42 -3.62
N ILE A 48 9.31 2.23 -3.10
CA ILE A 48 9.92 3.32 -3.88
C ILE A 48 10.72 2.81 -5.07
N ASN A 49 11.15 1.55 -5.04
CA ASN A 49 11.91 0.93 -6.13
C ASN A 49 11.01 0.23 -7.16
N GLY A 50 9.69 0.29 -6.98
CA GLY A 50 8.74 -0.33 -7.90
C GLY A 50 8.45 -1.80 -7.65
N ASN A 51 8.90 -2.35 -6.52
CA ASN A 51 8.62 -3.74 -6.17
C ASN A 51 7.25 -3.84 -5.52
N THR A 52 6.48 -4.85 -5.89
CA THR A 52 5.22 -5.14 -5.22
C THR A 52 5.52 -5.73 -3.84
N VAL A 53 5.17 -5.00 -2.79
CA VAL A 53 5.44 -5.41 -1.40
C VAL A 53 4.17 -5.54 -0.56
N GLY A 54 3.03 -5.25 -1.13
CA GLY A 54 1.79 -5.33 -0.40
C GLY A 54 0.57 -5.32 -1.30
N HIS A 55 -0.57 -5.40 -0.65
CA HIS A 55 -1.85 -5.36 -1.35
C HIS A 55 -2.95 -4.92 -0.41
N PHE A 56 -4.04 -4.44 -0.99
CA PHE A 56 -5.28 -4.23 -0.25
C PHE A 56 -6.42 -5.00 -0.90
N THR A 57 -7.41 -5.34 -0.10
CA THR A 57 -8.65 -5.97 -0.56
C THR A 57 -9.84 -5.30 0.11
N VAL A 58 -10.97 -5.28 -0.59
CA VAL A 58 -12.24 -4.78 -0.07
C VAL A 58 -13.23 -5.94 0.06
N ALA A 59 -13.79 -6.09 1.24
CA ALA A 59 -14.80 -7.11 1.50
C ALA A 59 -16.09 -6.48 2.01
#